data_f7e06365bd18246cab0c391a9f2943a4
#
_entry.id   f7e06365bd18246cab0c391a9f2943a4
#
_cell.length_a   1.000
_cell.length_b   1.000
_cell.length_c   1.000
_cell.angle_alpha   90.00
_cell.angle_beta   90.00
_cell.angle_gamma   90.00
#
_symmetry.space_group_name_H-M   'P 1'
#
loop_
_entity.id
_entity.type
_entity.pdbx_description
1 polymer ?
#
loop_
_entity_poly.entity_id
_entity_poly.type
_entity_poly.pdbx_seq_one_letter_code
_entity_poly.pdbx_strand_id
1 'polypeptide(L)'
;KGKTAVVTGGSRGIGQVVAEGLARAGAEVVILSRSQADETIKRISDAGGSGYFIKTDVTDEKSVTQAFQLIMERSGSLDIVFNNAGICIHKDTLTSSIEEFRQVVDVNLTGEYIVARAAGKIMIEKGIHGSIINMASMSGSIVNIPQWQCSYNASKAAVIHMTRSLAAEWAENHIRVNSLSPG
;
A
#
# COMPACT_ATOMS: atom_id res chain seq x y z
N LYS A 1 5.97 12.29 -15.02
CA LYS A 1 5.63 13.69 -14.63
C LYS A 1 4.11 13.87 -14.72
N GLY A 2 3.54 14.68 -13.81
CA GLY A 2 2.12 14.99 -13.79
C GLY A 2 1.21 13.83 -13.39
N LYS A 3 1.74 12.81 -12.72
CA LYS A 3 1.01 11.68 -12.16
C LYS A 3 0.82 11.84 -10.66
N THR A 4 -0.32 11.40 -10.13
CA THR A 4 -0.56 11.34 -8.69
C THR A 4 -0.30 9.93 -8.19
N ALA A 5 0.57 9.81 -7.20
CA ALA A 5 0.97 8.54 -6.59
C ALA A 5 0.62 8.50 -5.11
N VAL A 6 -0.10 7.47 -4.70
CA VAL A 6 -0.42 7.19 -3.30
C VAL A 6 0.54 6.14 -2.75
N VAL A 7 1.09 6.38 -1.56
CA VAL A 7 1.96 5.43 -0.85
C VAL A 7 1.39 5.19 0.55
N THR A 8 0.89 3.99 0.80
CA THR A 8 0.46 3.62 2.16
C THR A 8 1.66 3.21 3.00
N GLY A 9 1.67 3.57 4.30
CA GLY A 9 2.81 3.29 5.17
C GLY A 9 4.08 4.04 4.76
N GLY A 10 3.95 5.18 4.08
CA GLY A 10 5.06 5.96 3.54
C GLY A 10 5.82 6.84 4.54
N SER A 11 5.49 6.77 5.84
CA SER A 11 6.16 7.59 6.86
C SER A 11 7.59 7.13 7.21
N ARG A 12 7.98 5.90 6.84
CA ARG A 12 9.30 5.32 7.12
C ARG A 12 9.62 4.12 6.22
N GLY A 13 10.86 3.64 6.30
CA GLY A 13 11.29 2.39 5.67
C GLY A 13 11.12 2.37 4.14
N ILE A 14 10.66 1.23 3.61
CA ILE A 14 10.51 1.03 2.15
C ILE A 14 9.54 2.06 1.56
N GLY A 15 8.40 2.30 2.24
CA GLY A 15 7.40 3.27 1.76
C GLY A 15 7.97 4.68 1.63
N GLN A 16 8.81 5.12 2.57
CA GLN A 16 9.48 6.42 2.52
C GLN A 16 10.42 6.53 1.30
N VAL A 17 11.24 5.51 1.07
CA VAL A 17 12.19 5.48 -0.07
C VAL A 17 11.46 5.47 -1.40
N VAL A 18 10.37 4.69 -1.50
CA VAL A 18 9.54 4.65 -2.71
C VAL A 18 8.83 5.97 -2.94
N ALA A 19 8.32 6.61 -1.90
CA ALA A 19 7.69 7.92 -1.99
C ALA A 19 8.66 8.98 -2.53
N GLU A 20 9.88 9.03 -2.01
CA GLU A 20 10.95 9.90 -2.50
C GLU A 20 11.30 9.59 -3.98
N GLY A 21 11.43 8.31 -4.34
CA GLY A 21 11.72 7.88 -5.72
C GLY A 21 10.62 8.29 -6.72
N LEU A 22 9.35 8.14 -6.34
CA LEU A 22 8.21 8.57 -7.17
C LEU A 22 8.18 10.09 -7.34
N ALA A 23 8.47 10.84 -6.29
CA ALA A 23 8.56 12.30 -6.33
C ALA A 23 9.71 12.76 -7.26
N ARG A 24 10.88 12.15 -7.16
CA ARG A 24 12.03 12.41 -8.07
C ARG A 24 11.68 12.09 -9.54
N ALA A 25 10.82 11.10 -9.77
CA ALA A 25 10.31 10.77 -11.11
C ALA A 25 9.25 11.78 -11.61
N GLY A 26 8.86 12.75 -10.77
CA GLY A 26 7.96 13.85 -11.11
C GLY A 26 6.48 13.56 -10.83
N ALA A 27 6.18 12.62 -9.96
CA ALA A 27 4.83 12.42 -9.43
C ALA A 27 4.56 13.39 -8.25
N GLU A 28 3.30 13.82 -8.11
CA GLU A 28 2.81 14.31 -6.82
C GLU A 28 2.56 13.10 -5.91
N VAL A 29 3.16 13.07 -4.72
CA VAL A 29 3.11 11.91 -3.84
C VAL A 29 2.23 12.17 -2.63
N VAL A 30 1.25 11.31 -2.40
CA VAL A 30 0.38 11.35 -1.23
C VAL A 30 0.74 10.21 -0.29
N ILE A 31 1.13 10.56 0.93
CA ILE A 31 1.45 9.59 1.97
C ILE A 31 0.20 9.30 2.79
N LEU A 32 -0.22 8.04 2.87
CA LEU A 32 -1.27 7.57 3.77
C LEU A 32 -0.65 6.76 4.90
N SER A 33 -0.75 7.24 6.14
CA SER A 33 -0.29 6.49 7.32
C SER A 33 -0.96 6.96 8.60
N ARG A 34 -0.90 6.14 9.64
CA ARG A 34 -1.41 6.51 10.98
C ARG A 34 -0.51 7.53 11.68
N SER A 35 0.79 7.41 11.44
CA SER A 35 1.81 8.30 12.00
C SER A 35 2.10 9.45 11.05
N GLN A 36 2.48 10.59 11.58
CA GLN A 36 2.95 11.74 10.79
C GLN A 36 4.11 11.35 9.87
N ALA A 37 4.22 12.03 8.74
CA ALA A 37 5.20 11.74 7.69
C ALA A 37 6.09 12.95 7.35
N ASP A 38 6.31 13.84 8.33
CA ASP A 38 6.99 15.13 8.12
C ASP A 38 8.39 14.95 7.53
N GLU A 39 9.14 13.94 7.99
CA GLU A 39 10.46 13.64 7.44
C GLU A 39 10.37 13.19 5.98
N THR A 40 9.39 12.36 5.63
CA THR A 40 9.19 11.92 4.25
C THR A 40 8.81 13.09 3.35
N ILE A 41 7.90 13.95 3.81
CA ILE A 41 7.48 15.14 3.06
C ILE A 41 8.67 16.09 2.88
N LYS A 42 9.50 16.28 3.92
CA LYS A 42 10.73 17.06 3.80
C LYS A 42 11.69 16.47 2.76
N ARG A 43 11.94 15.16 2.77
CA ARG A 43 12.81 14.49 1.77
C ARG A 43 12.27 14.65 0.34
N ILE A 44 10.95 14.55 0.15
CA ILE A 44 10.31 14.80 -1.15
C ILE A 44 10.57 16.24 -1.61
N SER A 45 10.40 17.23 -0.72
CA SER A 45 10.65 18.63 -1.01
C SER A 45 12.12 18.91 -1.31
N ASP A 46 13.03 18.38 -0.49
CA ASP A 46 14.50 18.54 -0.68
C ASP A 46 14.97 17.94 -2.02
N ALA A 47 14.26 16.90 -2.51
CA ALA A 47 14.49 16.29 -3.82
C ALA A 47 13.84 17.06 -5.00
N GLY A 48 13.22 18.24 -4.74
CA GLY A 48 12.53 19.04 -5.75
C GLY A 48 11.18 18.49 -6.19
N GLY A 49 10.61 17.53 -5.45
CA GLY A 49 9.31 16.96 -5.70
C GLY A 49 8.17 17.65 -4.94
N SER A 50 6.96 17.19 -5.15
CA SER A 50 5.76 17.62 -4.43
C SER A 50 5.07 16.46 -3.75
N GLY A 51 4.48 16.69 -2.59
CA GLY A 51 3.71 15.68 -1.90
C GLY A 51 3.08 16.21 -0.61
N TYR A 52 2.14 15.45 -0.09
CA TYR A 52 1.46 15.76 1.17
C TYR A 52 1.05 14.48 1.91
N PHE A 53 0.66 14.67 3.14
CA PHE A 53 0.27 13.61 4.06
C PHE A 53 -1.22 13.69 4.38
N ILE A 54 -1.88 12.53 4.45
CA ILE A 54 -3.23 12.37 4.99
C ILE A 54 -3.17 11.27 6.05
N LYS A 55 -3.59 11.59 7.28
CA LYS A 55 -3.70 10.59 8.33
C LYS A 55 -4.76 9.56 7.97
N THR A 56 -4.36 8.30 7.84
CA THR A 56 -5.24 7.23 7.36
C THR A 56 -4.92 5.91 8.07
N ASP A 57 -5.94 5.23 8.56
CA ASP A 57 -5.85 3.83 8.96
C ASP A 57 -6.37 2.96 7.82
N VAL A 58 -5.50 2.11 7.26
CA VAL A 58 -5.85 1.25 6.12
C VAL A 58 -6.85 0.15 6.49
N THR A 59 -6.99 -0.17 7.78
CA THR A 59 -7.98 -1.15 8.27
C THR A 59 -9.38 -0.58 8.42
N ASP A 60 -9.54 0.74 8.34
CA ASP A 60 -10.82 1.44 8.40
C ASP A 60 -11.25 1.90 6.99
N GLU A 61 -12.27 1.25 6.43
CA GLU A 61 -12.80 1.58 5.10
C GLU A 61 -13.27 3.03 4.99
N LYS A 62 -13.82 3.62 6.07
CA LYS A 62 -14.25 5.02 6.06
C LYS A 62 -13.04 5.96 5.99
N SER A 63 -12.01 5.68 6.78
CA SER A 63 -10.74 6.44 6.77
C SER A 63 -10.12 6.43 5.37
N VAL A 64 -10.06 5.26 4.72
CA VAL A 64 -9.53 5.10 3.36
C VAL A 64 -10.41 5.87 2.36
N THR A 65 -11.72 5.70 2.40
CA THR A 65 -12.64 6.38 1.48
C THR A 65 -12.51 7.90 1.56
N GLN A 66 -12.46 8.46 2.77
CA GLN A 66 -12.26 9.90 2.98
C GLN A 66 -10.91 10.38 2.45
N ALA A 67 -9.84 9.61 2.68
CA ALA A 67 -8.52 9.96 2.16
C ALA A 67 -8.51 10.03 0.62
N PHE A 68 -9.11 9.05 -0.05
CA PHE A 68 -9.19 9.04 -1.51
C PHE A 68 -10.10 10.14 -2.08
N GLN A 69 -11.17 10.52 -1.38
CA GLN A 69 -11.97 11.71 -1.75
C GLN A 69 -11.12 12.98 -1.71
N LEU A 70 -10.40 13.22 -0.62
CA LEU A 70 -9.49 14.37 -0.48
C LEU A 70 -8.40 14.39 -1.57
N ILE A 71 -7.87 13.22 -1.94
CA ILE A 71 -6.89 13.11 -3.02
C ILE A 71 -7.51 13.57 -4.35
N MET A 72 -8.70 13.10 -4.67
CA MET A 72 -9.38 13.47 -5.92
C MET A 72 -9.76 14.94 -5.94
N GLU A 73 -10.18 15.52 -4.82
CA GLU A 73 -10.48 16.95 -4.69
C GLU A 73 -9.24 17.82 -4.90
N ARG A 74 -8.08 17.39 -4.36
CA ARG A 74 -6.84 18.17 -4.37
C ARG A 74 -6.02 17.97 -5.63
N SER A 75 -5.81 16.72 -6.03
CA SER A 75 -4.89 16.34 -7.11
C SER A 75 -5.62 16.07 -8.44
N GLY A 76 -6.92 15.82 -8.41
CA GLY A 76 -7.75 15.58 -9.59
C GLY A 76 -7.53 14.25 -10.31
N SER A 77 -6.49 13.49 -9.94
CA SER A 77 -6.14 12.19 -10.55
C SER A 77 -5.59 11.22 -9.51
N LEU A 78 -5.63 9.92 -9.87
CA LEU A 78 -5.04 8.83 -9.10
C LEU A 78 -4.44 7.82 -10.09
N ASP A 79 -3.15 7.89 -10.32
CA ASP A 79 -2.48 7.10 -11.36
C ASP A 79 -1.72 5.89 -10.81
N ILE A 80 -1.15 6.02 -9.61
CA ILE A 80 -0.28 5.01 -9.01
C ILE A 80 -0.67 4.81 -7.56
N VAL A 81 -0.76 3.54 -7.13
CA VAL A 81 -0.89 3.18 -5.72
C VAL A 81 0.22 2.20 -5.37
N PHE A 82 1.08 2.58 -4.42
CA PHE A 82 2.02 1.70 -3.78
C PHE A 82 1.47 1.30 -2.41
N ASN A 83 0.87 0.13 -2.35
CA ASN A 83 0.13 -0.40 -1.21
C ASN A 83 1.09 -1.15 -0.30
N ASN A 84 1.72 -0.43 0.62
CA ASN A 84 2.89 -0.89 1.38
C ASN A 84 2.65 -0.98 2.90
N ALA A 85 1.56 -0.41 3.41
CA ALA A 85 1.28 -0.51 4.84
C ALA A 85 1.25 -1.96 5.31
N GLY A 86 2.03 -2.28 6.34
CA GLY A 86 2.11 -3.65 6.84
C GLY A 86 2.81 -3.73 8.19
N ILE A 87 2.55 -4.83 8.89
CA ILE A 87 3.18 -5.17 10.17
C ILE A 87 3.65 -6.63 10.14
N CYS A 88 4.63 -6.94 10.98
CA CYS A 88 5.06 -8.30 11.24
C CYS A 88 5.16 -8.51 12.76
N ILE A 89 4.67 -9.65 13.25
CA ILE A 89 4.83 -10.11 14.61
C ILE A 89 5.67 -11.39 14.58
N HIS A 90 6.88 -11.31 15.13
CA HIS A 90 7.80 -12.44 15.23
C HIS A 90 7.49 -13.24 16.49
N LYS A 91 6.81 -14.36 16.32
CA LYS A 91 6.38 -15.22 17.43
C LYS A 91 6.04 -16.62 16.92
N ASP A 92 6.34 -17.65 17.67
CA ASP A 92 5.91 -19.00 17.32
C ASP A 92 4.39 -19.16 17.46
N THR A 93 3.84 -20.12 16.74
CA THR A 93 2.39 -20.29 16.60
C THR A 93 1.68 -20.66 17.91
N LEU A 94 2.35 -21.36 18.82
CA LEU A 94 1.74 -21.79 20.06
C LEU A 94 1.67 -20.68 21.11
N THR A 95 2.56 -19.71 21.02
CA THR A 95 2.61 -18.55 21.94
C THR A 95 1.95 -17.30 21.33
N SER A 96 1.70 -17.27 20.02
CA SER A 96 0.98 -16.19 19.35
C SER A 96 -0.52 -16.24 19.68
N SER A 97 -1.12 -15.11 20.05
CA SER A 97 -2.56 -15.04 20.26
C SER A 97 -3.34 -14.98 18.95
N ILE A 98 -4.63 -15.32 18.99
CA ILE A 98 -5.52 -15.18 17.82
C ILE A 98 -5.69 -13.71 17.45
N GLU A 99 -5.66 -12.82 18.43
CA GLU A 99 -5.74 -11.36 18.23
C GLU A 99 -4.50 -10.84 17.47
N GLU A 100 -3.31 -11.30 17.82
CA GLU A 100 -2.07 -10.98 17.10
C GLU A 100 -2.12 -11.50 15.65
N PHE A 101 -2.63 -12.71 15.44
CA PHE A 101 -2.83 -13.26 14.09
C PHE A 101 -3.81 -12.37 13.28
N ARG A 102 -4.97 -12.05 13.85
CA ARG A 102 -5.98 -11.19 13.22
C ARG A 102 -5.42 -9.83 12.90
N GLN A 103 -4.70 -9.21 13.84
CA GLN A 103 -4.09 -7.88 13.63
C GLN A 103 -3.15 -7.86 12.40
N VAL A 104 -2.33 -8.90 12.23
CA VAL A 104 -1.44 -9.00 11.07
C VAL A 104 -2.24 -9.18 9.78
N VAL A 105 -3.25 -10.05 9.77
CA VAL A 105 -4.11 -10.26 8.60
C VAL A 105 -4.91 -9.01 8.27
N ASP A 106 -5.45 -8.32 9.27
CA ASP A 106 -6.25 -7.11 9.05
C ASP A 106 -5.43 -5.99 8.41
N VAL A 107 -4.20 -5.77 8.88
CA VAL A 107 -3.35 -4.73 8.29
C VAL A 107 -2.82 -5.15 6.92
N ASN A 108 -2.24 -6.37 6.83
CA ASN A 108 -1.46 -6.78 5.66
C ASN A 108 -2.30 -7.27 4.48
N LEU A 109 -3.51 -7.78 4.74
CA LEU A 109 -4.39 -8.32 3.69
C LEU A 109 -5.66 -7.50 3.56
N THR A 110 -6.46 -7.39 4.63
CA THR A 110 -7.73 -6.66 4.59
C THR A 110 -7.49 -5.18 4.26
N GLY A 111 -6.51 -4.55 4.91
CA GLY A 111 -6.14 -3.16 4.66
C GLY A 111 -5.63 -2.92 3.23
N GLU A 112 -4.76 -3.79 2.72
CA GLU A 112 -4.33 -3.72 1.32
C GLU A 112 -5.51 -3.89 0.34
N TYR A 113 -6.46 -4.79 0.64
CA TYR A 113 -7.66 -4.97 -0.16
C TYR A 113 -8.55 -3.73 -0.16
N ILE A 114 -8.81 -3.12 1.01
CA ILE A 114 -9.60 -1.90 1.13
C ILE A 114 -9.02 -0.78 0.27
N VAL A 115 -7.70 -0.57 0.37
CA VAL A 115 -6.99 0.46 -0.40
C VAL A 115 -7.04 0.17 -1.91
N ALA A 116 -6.73 -1.07 -2.32
CA ALA A 116 -6.76 -1.46 -3.73
C ALA A 116 -8.16 -1.31 -4.32
N ARG A 117 -9.20 -1.73 -3.58
CA ARG A 117 -10.61 -1.61 -3.99
C ARG A 117 -11.04 -0.15 -4.15
N ALA A 118 -10.69 0.72 -3.21
CA ALA A 118 -11.01 2.15 -3.29
C ALA A 118 -10.32 2.80 -4.50
N ALA A 119 -9.05 2.49 -4.71
CA ALA A 119 -8.29 2.98 -5.86
C ALA A 119 -8.86 2.46 -7.19
N GLY A 120 -9.10 1.16 -7.30
CA GLY A 120 -9.66 0.53 -8.49
C GLY A 120 -11.01 1.11 -8.87
N LYS A 121 -11.89 1.35 -7.88
CA LYS A 121 -13.18 2.02 -8.12
C LYS A 121 -13.01 3.39 -8.77
N ILE A 122 -12.14 4.24 -8.21
CA ILE A 122 -11.86 5.58 -8.76
C ILE A 122 -11.27 5.49 -10.17
N MET A 123 -10.29 4.62 -10.37
CA MET A 123 -9.64 4.44 -11.66
C MET A 123 -10.65 4.00 -12.73
N ILE A 124 -11.56 3.07 -12.43
CA ILE A 124 -12.61 2.60 -13.33
C ILE A 124 -13.61 3.73 -13.62
N GLU A 125 -14.14 4.38 -12.58
CA GLU A 125 -15.15 5.45 -12.73
C GLU A 125 -14.62 6.67 -13.51
N LYS A 126 -13.32 6.93 -13.43
CA LYS A 126 -12.66 8.06 -14.12
C LYS A 126 -11.97 7.67 -15.43
N GLY A 127 -11.98 6.41 -15.82
CA GLY A 127 -11.27 5.92 -17.01
C GLY A 127 -9.75 6.08 -16.93
N ILE A 128 -9.18 5.97 -15.73
CA ILE A 128 -7.74 6.10 -15.47
C ILE A 128 -7.08 4.75 -15.65
N HIS A 129 -6.16 4.61 -16.58
CA HIS A 129 -5.33 3.43 -16.79
C HIS A 129 -4.20 3.38 -15.74
N GLY A 130 -4.57 3.03 -14.51
CA GLY A 130 -3.70 3.13 -13.35
C GLY A 130 -2.74 1.94 -13.16
N SER A 131 -1.91 2.06 -12.12
CA SER A 131 -1.01 1.01 -11.69
C SER A 131 -1.05 0.85 -10.18
N ILE A 132 -1.42 -0.34 -9.71
CA ILE A 132 -1.43 -0.71 -8.29
C ILE A 132 -0.31 -1.72 -8.05
N ILE A 133 0.52 -1.44 -7.03
CA ILE A 133 1.61 -2.32 -6.61
C ILE A 133 1.37 -2.68 -5.15
N ASN A 134 1.08 -3.95 -4.90
CA ASN A 134 0.87 -4.49 -3.57
C ASN A 134 2.18 -5.00 -2.98
N MET A 135 2.49 -4.66 -1.75
CA MET A 135 3.68 -5.10 -1.05
C MET A 135 3.49 -6.51 -0.48
N ALA A 136 3.91 -7.50 -1.22
CA ALA A 136 4.04 -8.87 -0.74
C ALA A 136 5.35 -9.06 0.06
N SER A 137 5.93 -10.22 0.01
CA SER A 137 7.23 -10.58 0.59
C SER A 137 7.68 -11.91 0.00
N MET A 138 8.97 -12.18 0.00
CA MET A 138 9.48 -13.53 -0.23
C MET A 138 8.87 -14.54 0.75
N SER A 139 8.52 -14.09 1.97
CA SER A 139 7.84 -14.88 3.00
C SER A 139 6.43 -15.35 2.60
N GLY A 140 5.85 -14.82 1.54
CA GLY A 140 4.62 -15.35 0.93
C GLY A 140 4.85 -16.59 0.06
N SER A 141 6.10 -16.91 -0.27
CA SER A 141 6.47 -18.05 -1.13
C SER A 141 7.40 -19.04 -0.45
N ILE A 142 8.19 -18.60 0.53
CA ILE A 142 9.12 -19.43 1.30
C ILE A 142 8.94 -19.20 2.79
N VAL A 143 9.47 -20.12 3.60
CA VAL A 143 9.50 -20.00 5.07
C VAL A 143 10.91 -19.64 5.52
N ASN A 144 11.03 -18.55 6.27
CA ASN A 144 12.30 -18.11 6.84
C ASN A 144 12.57 -18.82 8.17
N ILE A 145 13.73 -19.45 8.30
CA ILE A 145 14.18 -20.09 9.53
C ILE A 145 15.40 -19.31 10.04
N PRO A 146 15.46 -18.95 11.34
CA PRO A 146 14.55 -19.28 12.46
C PRO A 146 13.44 -18.24 12.75
N GLN A 147 13.06 -17.40 11.80
CA GLN A 147 12.06 -16.33 12.00
C GLN A 147 10.64 -16.88 11.99
N TRP A 148 10.10 -17.16 13.18
CA TRP A 148 8.72 -17.61 13.33
C TRP A 148 7.76 -16.42 13.14
N GLN A 149 6.92 -16.48 12.10
CA GLN A 149 6.03 -15.38 11.70
C GLN A 149 4.85 -15.89 10.85
N CYS A 150 4.19 -16.96 11.29
CA CYS A 150 3.16 -17.67 10.54
C CYS A 150 2.07 -16.75 9.96
N SER A 151 1.54 -15.82 10.78
CA SER A 151 0.52 -14.86 10.37
C SER A 151 1.00 -13.95 9.23
N TYR A 152 2.24 -13.49 9.31
CA TYR A 152 2.85 -12.66 8.27
C TYR A 152 3.01 -13.45 6.97
N ASN A 153 3.59 -14.65 7.01
CA ASN A 153 3.78 -15.50 5.84
C ASN A 153 2.44 -15.78 5.15
N ALA A 154 1.42 -16.18 5.93
CA ALA A 154 0.08 -16.41 5.41
C ALA A 154 -0.54 -15.17 4.77
N SER A 155 -0.42 -14.00 5.42
CA SER A 155 -0.93 -12.74 4.88
C SER A 155 -0.26 -12.35 3.56
N LYS A 156 1.07 -12.53 3.45
CA LYS A 156 1.82 -12.16 2.24
C LYS A 156 1.62 -13.15 1.09
N ALA A 157 1.39 -14.44 1.38
CA ALA A 157 0.93 -15.41 0.38
C ALA A 157 -0.46 -15.04 -0.18
N ALA A 158 -1.38 -14.66 0.70
CA ALA A 158 -2.71 -14.18 0.31
C ALA A 158 -2.64 -12.91 -0.56
N VAL A 159 -1.77 -11.95 -0.24
CA VAL A 159 -1.54 -10.74 -1.05
C VAL A 159 -1.07 -11.09 -2.46
N ILE A 160 -0.15 -12.06 -2.62
CA ILE A 160 0.31 -12.50 -3.94
C ILE A 160 -0.89 -13.01 -4.78
N HIS A 161 -1.76 -13.82 -4.18
CA HIS A 161 -2.91 -14.38 -4.92
C HIS A 161 -4.01 -13.35 -5.16
N MET A 162 -4.33 -12.52 -4.16
CA MET A 162 -5.25 -11.38 -4.29
C MET A 162 -4.83 -10.47 -5.45
N THR A 163 -3.54 -10.19 -5.58
CA THR A 163 -3.00 -9.37 -6.68
C THR A 163 -3.33 -9.96 -8.05
N ARG A 164 -3.20 -11.28 -8.22
CA ARG A 164 -3.55 -11.97 -9.46
C ARG A 164 -5.04 -11.86 -9.78
N SER A 165 -5.90 -12.01 -8.76
CA SER A 165 -7.35 -11.87 -8.90
C SER A 165 -7.73 -10.47 -9.37
N LEU A 166 -7.25 -9.43 -8.67
CA LEU A 166 -7.51 -8.04 -9.04
C LEU A 166 -6.96 -7.68 -10.42
N ALA A 167 -5.79 -8.22 -10.80
CA ALA A 167 -5.23 -8.00 -12.13
C ALA A 167 -6.12 -8.59 -13.24
N ALA A 168 -6.69 -9.79 -13.01
CA ALA A 168 -7.62 -10.41 -13.95
C ALA A 168 -8.95 -9.66 -14.03
N GLU A 169 -9.52 -9.25 -12.87
CA GLU A 169 -10.80 -8.53 -12.82
C GLU A 169 -10.75 -7.17 -13.52
N TRP A 170 -9.62 -6.45 -13.43
CA TRP A 170 -9.50 -5.08 -13.92
C TRP A 170 -8.71 -4.94 -15.23
N ALA A 171 -8.37 -6.06 -15.88
CA ALA A 171 -7.64 -6.08 -17.14
C ALA A 171 -8.35 -5.29 -18.25
N GLU A 172 -9.67 -5.48 -18.40
CA GLU A 172 -10.48 -4.77 -19.40
C GLU A 172 -10.55 -3.25 -19.14
N ASN A 173 -10.32 -2.82 -17.90
CA ASN A 173 -10.22 -1.40 -17.53
C ASN A 173 -8.82 -0.84 -17.70
N HIS A 174 -7.87 -1.62 -18.24
CA HIS A 174 -6.46 -1.24 -18.41
C HIS A 174 -5.75 -0.85 -17.11
N ILE A 175 -6.19 -1.36 -15.96
CA ILE A 175 -5.53 -1.20 -14.66
C ILE A 175 -4.57 -2.35 -14.46
N ARG A 176 -3.31 -2.05 -14.25
CA ARG A 176 -2.28 -3.05 -13.94
C ARG A 176 -2.17 -3.23 -12.44
N VAL A 177 -2.25 -4.47 -11.97
CA VAL A 177 -2.05 -4.81 -10.56
C VAL A 177 -0.92 -5.81 -10.44
N ASN A 178 0.12 -5.46 -9.69
CA ASN A 178 1.32 -6.28 -9.50
C ASN A 178 1.65 -6.39 -8.01
N SER A 179 2.38 -7.43 -7.63
CA SER A 179 2.97 -7.55 -6.30
C SER A 179 4.49 -7.48 -6.36
N LEU A 180 5.08 -6.84 -5.36
CA LEU A 180 6.52 -6.80 -5.13
C LEU A 180 6.83 -7.64 -3.91
N SER A 181 7.78 -8.58 -4.03
CA SER A 181 8.18 -9.51 -2.97
C SER A 181 9.64 -9.30 -2.58
N PRO A 182 9.97 -8.29 -1.77
CA PRO A 182 11.33 -8.10 -1.29
C PRO A 182 11.83 -9.27 -0.44
N GLY A 183 13.16 -9.44 -0.41
CA GLY A 183 13.88 -10.38 0.41
C GLY A 183 14.46 -9.76 1.67
#